data_4baa74a10deeef1a0f1dac70dffd4739
#
_entry.id   4baa74a10deeef1a0f1dac70dffd4739
#
_cell.length_a   1.000
_cell.length_b   1.000
_cell.length_c   1.000
_cell.angle_alpha   90.00
_cell.angle_beta   90.00
_cell.angle_gamma   90.00
#
_symmetry.space_group_name_H-M   'P 1'
#
loop_
_entity.id
_entity.type
_entity.pdbx_description
1 polymer ?
#
loop_
_entity_poly.entity_id
_entity_poly.type
_entity_poly.pdbx_seq_one_letter_code
_entity_poly.pdbx_strand_id
1 'polypeptide(L)'
;YGLVGSEMCIRDSLETIPEGDLAAFRRDNLGFVFQEFNLLDTFSIEDNILLPLVLAGKAVQQMQQTLLPLARSLGIEDILHKFPYEVSGGQKQRAAVARAMIAGPKLLLADEPTGALDSASSADLLRMFEKVNGQGQTILMVTHSVDAASHAGRVLFIRDGVVFHQIYRGECSDQQLYKKISDTLTMLRTGRDAE
;
A
#
# COMPACT_ATOMS: atom_id res chain seq x y z
N TYR A 1 27.63 -9.44 10.54
CA TYR A 1 27.29 -10.84 10.26
C TYR A 1 25.88 -10.95 9.71
N GLY A 2 25.73 -11.34 8.43
CA GLY A 2 24.65 -12.24 8.05
C GLY A 2 23.34 -11.67 7.54
N LEU A 3 23.31 -10.69 6.61
CA LEU A 3 22.11 -10.39 5.81
C LEU A 3 22.21 -10.84 4.34
N VAL A 4 23.27 -11.58 4.01
CA VAL A 4 23.54 -12.03 2.63
C VAL A 4 22.65 -13.20 2.19
N GLY A 5 22.09 -13.97 3.13
CA GLY A 5 21.28 -15.16 2.81
C GLY A 5 19.81 -14.90 2.49
N SER A 6 19.19 -13.84 3.05
CA SER A 6 17.75 -13.61 2.89
C SER A 6 17.37 -12.86 1.60
N GLU A 7 18.22 -11.95 1.13
CA GLU A 7 17.98 -11.24 -0.14
C GLU A 7 18.21 -12.14 -1.36
N MET A 8 19.20 -13.02 -1.29
CA MET A 8 19.50 -13.99 -2.34
C MET A 8 18.35 -15.02 -2.49
N CYS A 9 17.79 -15.52 -1.38
CA CYS A 9 16.67 -16.47 -1.41
C CYS A 9 15.37 -15.88 -1.99
N ILE A 10 15.08 -14.60 -1.73
CA ILE A 10 13.87 -13.94 -2.26
C ILE A 10 14.00 -13.71 -3.77
N ARG A 11 15.16 -13.28 -4.25
CA ARG A 11 15.42 -13.02 -5.66
C ARG A 11 15.36 -14.31 -6.48
N ASP A 12 16.01 -15.36 -6.00
CA ASP A 12 15.99 -16.68 -6.64
C ASP A 12 14.58 -17.28 -6.69
N SER A 13 13.73 -17.04 -5.66
CA SER A 13 12.38 -17.58 -5.64
C SER A 13 11.42 -16.90 -6.62
N LEU A 14 11.58 -15.61 -6.91
CA LEU A 14 10.75 -14.90 -7.89
C LEU A 14 11.14 -15.23 -9.34
N GLU A 15 12.43 -15.41 -9.61
CA GLU A 15 12.96 -15.82 -10.93
C GLU A 15 12.59 -17.27 -11.28
N THR A 16 12.28 -18.11 -10.27
CA THR A 16 11.87 -19.50 -10.49
C THR A 16 10.38 -19.68 -10.80
N ILE A 17 9.56 -18.62 -10.69
CA ILE A 17 8.12 -18.69 -11.00
C ILE A 17 7.94 -18.76 -12.52
N PRO A 18 7.30 -19.83 -13.05
CA PRO A 18 7.00 -19.91 -14.47
C PRO A 18 6.16 -18.70 -14.93
N GLU A 19 6.41 -18.21 -16.14
CA GLU A 19 5.72 -17.03 -16.67
C GLU A 19 4.19 -17.19 -16.66
N GLY A 20 3.68 -18.41 -16.91
CA GLY A 20 2.25 -18.74 -16.86
C GLY A 20 1.65 -18.61 -15.46
N ASP A 21 2.45 -18.73 -14.39
CA ASP A 21 1.99 -18.70 -13.00
C ASP A 21 2.14 -17.30 -12.36
N LEU A 22 2.84 -16.37 -13.01
CA LEU A 22 3.07 -15.01 -12.50
C LEU A 22 1.77 -14.25 -12.23
N ALA A 23 0.75 -14.41 -13.06
CA ALA A 23 -0.54 -13.76 -12.88
C ALA A 23 -1.26 -14.28 -11.61
N ALA A 24 -1.24 -15.59 -11.40
CA ALA A 24 -1.79 -16.23 -10.21
C ALA A 24 -0.99 -15.81 -8.96
N PHE A 25 0.34 -15.82 -9.05
CA PHE A 25 1.20 -15.36 -7.95
C PHE A 25 0.91 -13.92 -7.53
N ARG A 26 0.78 -12.98 -8.49
CA ARG A 26 0.46 -11.57 -8.22
C ARG A 26 -0.91 -11.46 -7.55
N ARG A 27 -1.93 -12.11 -8.11
CA ARG A 27 -3.29 -12.10 -7.56
C ARG A 27 -3.35 -12.60 -6.12
N ASP A 28 -2.61 -13.68 -5.81
CA ASP A 28 -2.74 -14.39 -4.54
C ASP A 28 -1.80 -13.85 -3.45
N ASN A 29 -0.76 -13.09 -3.82
CA ASN A 29 0.24 -12.63 -2.87
C ASN A 29 0.41 -11.11 -2.80
N LEU A 30 -0.02 -10.35 -3.82
CA LEU A 30 0.19 -8.91 -3.90
C LEU A 30 -1.14 -8.16 -3.97
N GLY A 31 -1.24 -7.09 -3.17
CA GLY A 31 -2.30 -6.10 -3.30
C GLY A 31 -1.71 -4.80 -3.86
N PHE A 32 -2.44 -4.11 -4.74
CA PHE A 32 -1.99 -2.87 -5.34
C PHE A 32 -2.95 -1.72 -5.02
N VAL A 33 -2.40 -0.62 -4.53
CA VAL A 33 -3.09 0.65 -4.29
C VAL A 33 -2.41 1.72 -5.12
N PHE A 34 -3.15 2.36 -6.03
CA PHE A 34 -2.66 3.36 -6.97
C PHE A 34 -3.11 4.77 -6.58
N GLN A 35 -2.40 5.77 -7.06
CA GLN A 35 -2.72 7.18 -6.86
C GLN A 35 -4.11 7.54 -7.41
N GLU A 36 -4.48 7.06 -8.59
CA GLU A 36 -5.74 7.36 -9.27
C GLU A 36 -6.86 6.36 -8.95
N PHE A 37 -6.76 5.64 -7.82
CA PHE A 37 -7.73 4.64 -7.33
C PHE A 37 -7.93 3.44 -8.27
N ASN A 38 -7.94 3.63 -9.58
CA ASN A 38 -8.18 2.63 -10.63
C ASN A 38 -9.44 1.78 -10.36
N LEU A 39 -10.51 2.43 -9.89
CA LEU A 39 -11.83 1.81 -9.77
C LEU A 39 -12.52 1.83 -11.13
N LEU A 40 -13.29 0.80 -11.40
CA LEU A 40 -14.12 0.70 -12.62
C LEU A 40 -15.44 1.43 -12.38
N ASP A 41 -15.69 2.52 -13.13
CA ASP A 41 -16.86 3.38 -12.95
C ASP A 41 -18.20 2.71 -13.27
N THR A 42 -18.17 1.63 -14.06
CA THR A 42 -19.34 0.82 -14.42
C THR A 42 -19.74 -0.18 -13.34
N PHE A 43 -18.92 -0.36 -12.31
CA PHE A 43 -19.13 -1.29 -11.21
C PHE A 43 -19.40 -0.53 -9.92
N SER A 44 -20.24 -1.12 -9.05
CA SER A 44 -20.41 -0.62 -7.70
C SER A 44 -19.08 -0.69 -6.90
N ILE A 45 -19.01 -0.01 -5.76
CA ILE A 45 -17.86 -0.14 -4.84
C ILE A 45 -17.70 -1.59 -4.38
N GLU A 46 -18.81 -2.29 -4.09
CA GLU A 46 -18.82 -3.70 -3.76
C GLU A 46 -18.18 -4.56 -4.85
N ASP A 47 -18.65 -4.40 -6.10
CA ASP A 47 -18.14 -5.18 -7.24
C ASP A 47 -16.65 -4.90 -7.49
N ASN A 48 -16.23 -3.64 -7.38
CA ASN A 48 -14.82 -3.27 -7.48
C ASN A 48 -13.96 -3.99 -6.42
N ILE A 49 -14.43 -4.04 -5.17
CA ILE A 49 -13.72 -4.71 -4.07
C ILE A 49 -13.67 -6.22 -4.29
N LEU A 50 -14.77 -6.83 -4.74
CA LEU A 50 -14.88 -8.27 -4.93
C LEU A 50 -14.15 -8.80 -6.16
N LEU A 51 -13.77 -7.95 -7.10
CA LEU A 51 -13.17 -8.33 -8.38
C LEU A 51 -12.01 -9.33 -8.26
N PRO A 52 -11.02 -9.17 -7.33
CA PRO A 52 -9.94 -10.15 -7.17
C PRO A 52 -10.44 -11.54 -6.77
N LEU A 53 -11.48 -11.63 -5.95
CA LEU A 53 -12.06 -12.91 -5.53
C LEU A 53 -12.87 -13.57 -6.65
N VAL A 54 -13.57 -12.77 -7.47
CA VAL A 54 -14.27 -13.24 -8.67
C VAL A 54 -13.28 -13.85 -9.65
N LEU A 55 -12.17 -13.16 -9.92
CA LEU A 55 -11.10 -13.64 -10.79
C LEU A 55 -10.39 -14.89 -10.23
N ALA A 56 -10.40 -15.07 -8.91
CA ALA A 56 -9.89 -16.26 -8.24
C ALA A 56 -10.92 -17.42 -8.20
N GLY A 57 -12.12 -17.25 -8.77
CA GLY A 57 -13.17 -18.26 -8.80
C GLY A 57 -13.75 -18.61 -7.42
N LYS A 58 -13.72 -17.69 -6.46
CA LYS A 58 -14.26 -17.90 -5.11
C LYS A 58 -15.79 -17.98 -5.11
N ALA A 59 -16.36 -18.78 -4.23
CA ALA A 59 -17.81 -18.87 -4.09
C ALA A 59 -18.39 -17.56 -3.52
N VAL A 60 -19.60 -17.17 -3.98
CA VAL A 60 -20.29 -15.92 -3.57
C VAL A 60 -20.41 -15.83 -2.03
N GLN A 61 -20.73 -16.94 -1.36
CA GLN A 61 -20.85 -16.94 0.09
C GLN A 61 -19.53 -16.59 0.80
N GLN A 62 -18.38 -17.06 0.29
CA GLN A 62 -17.06 -16.72 0.83
C GLN A 62 -16.72 -15.25 0.59
N MET A 63 -17.07 -14.72 -0.59
CA MET A 63 -16.86 -13.32 -0.92
C MET A 63 -17.60 -12.40 0.06
N GLN A 64 -18.85 -12.65 0.32
CA GLN A 64 -19.68 -11.88 1.26
C GLN A 64 -19.17 -11.97 2.71
N GLN A 65 -18.73 -13.14 3.15
CA GLN A 65 -18.15 -13.34 4.48
C GLN A 65 -16.85 -12.54 4.68
N THR A 66 -16.08 -12.32 3.61
CA THR A 66 -14.83 -11.55 3.68
C THR A 66 -15.07 -10.05 3.51
N LEU A 67 -16.03 -9.65 2.66
CA LEU A 67 -16.30 -8.27 2.31
C LEU A 67 -16.75 -7.44 3.53
N LEU A 68 -17.80 -7.88 4.22
CA LEU A 68 -18.43 -7.06 5.25
C LEU A 68 -17.50 -6.72 6.43
N PRO A 69 -16.73 -7.66 7.00
CA PRO A 69 -15.76 -7.32 8.04
C PRO A 69 -14.70 -6.34 7.56
N LEU A 70 -14.21 -6.50 6.32
CA LEU A 70 -13.21 -5.61 5.73
C LEU A 70 -13.80 -4.21 5.51
N ALA A 71 -14.97 -4.11 4.89
CA ALA A 71 -15.65 -2.84 4.64
C ALA A 71 -15.89 -2.04 5.94
N ARG A 72 -16.32 -2.72 7.01
CA ARG A 72 -16.46 -2.13 8.34
C ARG A 72 -15.16 -1.61 8.91
N SER A 73 -14.09 -2.40 8.81
CA SER A 73 -12.77 -2.03 9.33
C SER A 73 -12.19 -0.79 8.67
N LEU A 74 -12.57 -0.54 7.40
CA LEU A 74 -12.14 0.59 6.56
C LEU A 74 -13.17 1.73 6.52
N GLY A 75 -14.34 1.58 7.17
CA GLY A 75 -15.38 2.59 7.25
C GLY A 75 -16.03 2.93 5.91
N ILE A 76 -16.33 1.90 5.09
CA ILE A 76 -16.94 2.03 3.75
C ILE A 76 -18.17 1.15 3.56
N GLU A 77 -18.72 0.56 4.63
CA GLU A 77 -19.89 -0.33 4.53
C GLU A 77 -21.12 0.39 3.94
N ASP A 78 -21.31 1.65 4.29
CA ASP A 78 -22.43 2.50 3.86
C ASP A 78 -22.39 2.91 2.39
N ILE A 79 -21.25 2.73 1.73
CA ILE A 79 -21.06 3.11 0.32
C ILE A 79 -20.92 1.91 -0.63
N LEU A 80 -21.02 0.68 -0.16
CA LEU A 80 -20.81 -0.52 -0.97
C LEU A 80 -21.68 -0.57 -2.24
N HIS A 81 -22.93 -0.11 -2.14
CA HIS A 81 -23.87 -0.11 -3.28
C HIS A 81 -23.77 1.10 -4.20
N LYS A 82 -22.92 2.09 -3.85
CA LYS A 82 -22.70 3.28 -4.68
C LYS A 82 -21.69 2.99 -5.78
N PHE A 83 -21.72 3.84 -6.80
CA PHE A 83 -20.72 3.84 -7.87
C PHE A 83 -19.57 4.80 -7.55
N PRO A 84 -18.38 4.62 -8.16
CA PRO A 84 -17.23 5.49 -7.90
C PRO A 84 -17.51 6.98 -8.07
N TYR A 85 -18.33 7.39 -9.03
CA TYR A 85 -18.67 8.80 -9.26
C TYR A 85 -19.61 9.40 -8.19
N GLU A 86 -20.18 8.59 -7.29
CA GLU A 86 -21.09 9.02 -6.22
C GLU A 86 -20.38 9.21 -4.87
N VAL A 87 -19.08 8.93 -4.79
CA VAL A 87 -18.32 8.93 -3.53
C VAL A 87 -17.12 9.87 -3.58
N SER A 88 -16.66 10.33 -2.43
CA SER A 88 -15.51 11.24 -2.32
C SER A 88 -14.18 10.54 -2.69
N GLY A 89 -13.14 11.34 -2.97
CA GLY A 89 -11.78 10.83 -3.26
C GLY A 89 -11.25 9.94 -2.15
N GLY A 90 -11.40 10.34 -0.89
CA GLY A 90 -11.01 9.53 0.27
C GLY A 90 -11.79 8.21 0.39
N GLN A 91 -13.08 8.21 0.04
CA GLN A 91 -13.89 6.99 -0.01
C GLN A 91 -13.45 6.06 -1.17
N LYS A 92 -13.15 6.62 -2.36
CA LYS A 92 -12.57 5.87 -3.49
C LYS A 92 -11.26 5.19 -3.08
N GLN A 93 -10.39 5.92 -2.40
CA GLN A 93 -9.10 5.38 -1.97
C GLN A 93 -9.26 4.25 -0.96
N ARG A 94 -10.16 4.39 0.03
CA ARG A 94 -10.47 3.29 0.96
C ARG A 94 -11.04 2.07 0.24
N ALA A 95 -11.88 2.26 -0.77
CA ALA A 95 -12.38 1.17 -1.62
C ALA A 95 -11.25 0.49 -2.42
N ALA A 96 -10.29 1.27 -2.95
CA ALA A 96 -9.11 0.75 -3.63
C ALA A 96 -8.22 -0.07 -2.68
N VAL A 97 -8.04 0.39 -1.43
CA VAL A 97 -7.35 -0.37 -0.38
C VAL A 97 -8.12 -1.65 -0.02
N ALA A 98 -9.44 -1.59 0.12
CA ALA A 98 -10.26 -2.78 0.35
C ALA A 98 -10.11 -3.81 -0.76
N ARG A 99 -10.15 -3.38 -2.03
CA ARG A 99 -9.91 -4.24 -3.19
C ARG A 99 -8.52 -4.88 -3.14
N ALA A 100 -7.50 -4.11 -2.77
CA ALA A 100 -6.14 -4.63 -2.66
C ALA A 100 -5.98 -5.66 -1.54
N MET A 101 -6.76 -5.55 -0.47
CA MET A 101 -6.66 -6.38 0.73
C MET A 101 -7.60 -7.60 0.73
N ILE A 102 -8.67 -7.60 -0.08
CA ILE A 102 -9.76 -8.60 0.03
C ILE A 102 -9.26 -10.04 -0.19
N ALA A 103 -8.22 -10.23 -1.01
CA ALA A 103 -7.62 -11.52 -1.28
C ALA A 103 -6.65 -11.99 -0.18
N GLY A 104 -6.39 -11.21 0.85
CA GLY A 104 -5.43 -11.51 1.91
C GLY A 104 -3.99 -11.54 1.42
N PRO A 105 -3.48 -10.50 0.74
CA PRO A 105 -2.14 -10.51 0.16
C PRO A 105 -1.06 -10.52 1.24
N LYS A 106 0.11 -11.09 0.92
CA LYS A 106 1.29 -11.04 1.80
C LYS A 106 1.95 -9.66 1.82
N LEU A 107 1.84 -8.92 0.71
CA LEU A 107 2.44 -7.61 0.53
C LEU A 107 1.43 -6.66 -0.13
N LEU A 108 1.22 -5.50 0.49
CA LEU A 108 0.48 -4.39 -0.08
C LEU A 108 1.48 -3.39 -0.69
N LEU A 109 1.35 -3.15 -1.99
CA LEU A 109 2.13 -2.17 -2.73
C LEU A 109 1.29 -0.91 -2.92
N ALA A 110 1.77 0.24 -2.45
CA ALA A 110 1.07 1.52 -2.54
C ALA A 110 1.93 2.52 -3.31
N ASP A 111 1.44 2.97 -4.46
CA ASP A 111 2.11 3.93 -5.33
C ASP A 111 1.42 5.29 -5.20
N GLU A 112 2.12 6.26 -4.59
CA GLU A 112 1.63 7.62 -4.28
C GLU A 112 0.19 7.65 -3.71
N PRO A 113 -0.14 6.84 -2.69
CA PRO A 113 -1.53 6.60 -2.29
C PRO A 113 -2.27 7.83 -1.77
N THR A 114 -1.54 8.90 -1.43
CA THR A 114 -2.09 10.18 -0.95
C THR A 114 -2.12 11.26 -2.03
N GLY A 115 -1.53 11.02 -3.21
CA GLY A 115 -1.26 12.04 -4.21
C GLY A 115 -2.50 12.71 -4.82
N ALA A 116 -3.66 12.02 -4.82
CA ALA A 116 -4.93 12.55 -5.33
C ALA A 116 -5.91 12.98 -4.21
N LEU A 117 -5.45 13.05 -2.95
CA LEU A 117 -6.28 13.34 -1.79
C LEU A 117 -6.01 14.72 -1.20
N ASP A 118 -7.03 15.30 -0.58
CA ASP A 118 -6.86 16.45 0.33
C ASP A 118 -6.11 16.02 1.61
N SER A 119 -5.63 17.01 2.38
CA SER A 119 -4.82 16.77 3.58
C SER A 119 -5.53 15.94 4.65
N ALA A 120 -6.85 16.15 4.84
CA ALA A 120 -7.62 15.40 5.85
C ALA A 120 -7.77 13.93 5.43
N SER A 121 -8.15 13.69 4.17
CA SER A 121 -8.27 12.35 3.60
C SER A 121 -6.93 11.61 3.57
N SER A 122 -5.82 12.32 3.31
CA SER A 122 -4.46 11.78 3.36
C SER A 122 -4.10 11.31 4.76
N ALA A 123 -4.33 12.13 5.78
CA ALA A 123 -4.05 11.77 7.17
C ALA A 123 -4.91 10.56 7.61
N ASP A 124 -6.18 10.49 7.20
CA ASP A 124 -7.05 9.35 7.48
C ASP A 124 -6.55 8.05 6.83
N LEU A 125 -6.07 8.13 5.59
CA LEU A 125 -5.50 6.99 4.87
C LEU A 125 -4.22 6.49 5.55
N LEU A 126 -3.32 7.39 5.94
CA LEU A 126 -2.07 7.02 6.61
C LEU A 126 -2.33 6.35 7.96
N ARG A 127 -3.24 6.88 8.77
CA ARG A 127 -3.70 6.20 10.01
C ARG A 127 -4.29 4.83 9.75
N MET A 128 -5.03 4.67 8.65
CA MET A 128 -5.55 3.37 8.25
C MET A 128 -4.41 2.39 7.89
N PHE A 129 -3.40 2.84 7.16
CA PHE A 129 -2.22 2.01 6.86
C PHE A 129 -1.45 1.61 8.11
N GLU A 130 -1.26 2.51 9.07
CA GLU A 130 -0.64 2.18 10.37
C GLU A 130 -1.43 1.09 11.10
N LYS A 131 -2.77 1.22 11.15
CA LYS A 131 -3.65 0.22 11.77
C LYS A 131 -3.53 -1.14 11.10
N VAL A 132 -3.55 -1.17 9.76
CA VAL A 132 -3.44 -2.40 8.95
C VAL A 132 -2.05 -3.03 9.12
N ASN A 133 -1.00 -2.22 9.14
CA ASN A 133 0.37 -2.69 9.40
C ASN A 133 0.52 -3.24 10.82
N GLY A 134 -0.07 -2.58 11.82
CA GLY A 134 -0.10 -3.06 13.21
C GLY A 134 -0.83 -4.41 13.39
N GLN A 135 -1.68 -4.79 12.45
CA GLN A 135 -2.33 -6.10 12.38
C GLN A 135 -1.48 -7.17 11.65
N GLY A 136 -0.25 -6.83 11.25
CA GLY A 136 0.69 -7.75 10.62
C GLY A 136 0.78 -7.67 9.10
N GLN A 137 0.04 -6.77 8.44
CA GLN A 137 0.15 -6.58 7.00
C GLN A 137 1.44 -5.85 6.64
N THR A 138 2.26 -6.45 5.79
CA THR A 138 3.43 -5.77 5.22
C THR A 138 2.97 -4.78 4.14
N ILE A 139 3.45 -3.53 4.22
CA ILE A 139 3.13 -2.46 3.28
C ILE A 139 4.44 -1.89 2.73
N LEU A 140 4.57 -1.83 1.41
CA LEU A 140 5.63 -1.11 0.71
C LEU A 140 4.99 0.08 -0.02
N MET A 141 5.32 1.29 0.42
CA MET A 141 4.79 2.53 -0.16
C MET A 141 5.88 3.26 -0.92
N VAL A 142 5.59 3.69 -2.13
CA VAL A 142 6.40 4.64 -2.90
C VAL A 142 5.73 6.00 -2.78
N THR A 143 6.48 7.02 -2.39
CA THR A 143 5.93 8.38 -2.26
C THR A 143 7.00 9.45 -2.34
N HIS A 144 6.62 10.63 -2.82
CA HIS A 144 7.40 11.86 -2.75
C HIS A 144 7.03 12.72 -1.53
N SER A 145 5.98 12.33 -0.79
CA SER A 145 5.53 13.05 0.40
C SER A 145 6.36 12.66 1.61
N VAL A 146 7.05 13.63 2.22
CA VAL A 146 7.78 13.45 3.48
C VAL A 146 6.83 13.11 4.62
N ASP A 147 5.62 13.69 4.60
CA ASP A 147 4.58 13.40 5.56
C ASP A 147 4.16 11.93 5.50
N ALA A 148 3.82 11.43 4.31
CA ALA A 148 3.48 10.03 4.12
C ALA A 148 4.63 9.08 4.52
N ALA A 149 5.88 9.42 4.15
CA ALA A 149 7.06 8.63 4.52
C ALA A 149 7.32 8.61 6.03
N SER A 150 6.91 9.66 6.76
CA SER A 150 7.10 9.74 8.21
C SER A 150 6.24 8.77 9.01
N HIS A 151 5.21 8.18 8.39
CA HIS A 151 4.39 7.12 8.99
C HIS A 151 4.98 5.70 8.85
N ALA A 152 6.08 5.54 8.09
CA ALA A 152 6.70 4.24 7.87
C ALA A 152 7.62 3.81 9.03
N GLY A 153 7.79 2.51 9.24
CA GLY A 153 8.78 1.94 10.15
C GLY A 153 10.22 2.00 9.62
N ARG A 154 10.38 2.04 8.29
CA ARG A 154 11.65 2.12 7.58
C ARG A 154 11.48 2.94 6.31
N VAL A 155 12.38 3.86 6.04
CA VAL A 155 12.40 4.70 4.84
C VAL A 155 13.66 4.38 4.05
N LEU A 156 13.48 4.08 2.76
CA LEU A 156 14.56 3.82 1.81
C LEU A 156 14.64 4.98 0.82
N PHE A 157 15.83 5.52 0.62
CA PHE A 157 16.09 6.56 -0.38
C PHE A 157 16.70 5.91 -1.60
N ILE A 158 16.02 6.03 -2.73
CA ILE A 158 16.43 5.43 -3.99
C ILE A 158 16.83 6.54 -4.97
N ARG A 159 17.98 6.39 -5.61
CA ARG A 159 18.45 7.23 -6.71
C ARG A 159 19.09 6.33 -7.76
N ASP A 160 18.73 6.54 -9.02
CA ASP A 160 19.25 5.79 -10.17
C ASP A 160 19.09 4.25 -10.01
N GLY A 161 17.96 3.81 -9.41
CA GLY A 161 17.66 2.40 -9.19
C GLY A 161 18.40 1.76 -8.02
N VAL A 162 19.20 2.51 -7.25
CA VAL A 162 19.99 2.02 -6.12
C VAL A 162 19.51 2.62 -4.81
N VAL A 163 19.38 1.80 -3.77
CA VAL A 163 19.18 2.27 -2.39
C VAL A 163 20.50 2.82 -1.88
N PHE A 164 20.61 4.13 -1.74
CA PHE A 164 21.84 4.79 -1.29
C PHE A 164 21.81 5.21 0.18
N HIS A 165 20.61 5.32 0.78
CA HIS A 165 20.45 5.67 2.20
C HIS A 165 19.19 5.05 2.76
N GLN A 166 19.15 4.84 4.09
CA GLN A 166 17.97 4.33 4.78
C GLN A 166 17.86 4.92 6.19
N ILE A 167 16.63 5.09 6.64
CA ILE A 167 16.31 5.53 8.01
C ILE A 167 15.35 4.52 8.63
N TYR A 168 15.66 4.06 9.83
CA TYR A 168 14.75 3.29 10.67
C TYR A 168 14.05 4.25 11.64
N ARG A 169 12.73 4.06 11.81
CA ARG A 169 11.94 4.85 12.74
C ARG A 169 12.43 4.68 14.19
N GLY A 170 12.64 3.43 14.63
CA GLY A 170 12.95 3.14 16.04
C GLY A 170 11.88 3.70 16.97
N GLU A 171 12.30 4.46 17.98
CA GLU A 171 11.43 5.15 18.95
C GLU A 171 11.03 6.56 18.53
N CYS A 172 11.34 6.98 17.29
CA CYS A 172 11.00 8.32 16.81
C CYS A 172 9.48 8.50 16.65
N SER A 173 8.96 9.66 17.07
CA SER A 173 7.63 10.10 16.69
C SER A 173 7.57 10.46 15.19
N ASP A 174 6.36 10.58 14.62
CA ASP A 174 6.16 11.00 13.22
C ASP A 174 6.87 12.32 12.93
N GLN A 175 6.76 13.31 13.82
CA GLN A 175 7.42 14.62 13.67
C GLN A 175 8.95 14.52 13.68
N GLN A 176 9.51 13.67 14.51
CA GLN A 176 10.96 13.45 14.56
C GLN A 176 11.44 12.73 13.30
N LEU A 177 10.69 11.76 12.82
CA LEU A 177 11.02 11.04 11.58
C LEU A 177 10.86 11.96 10.36
N TYR A 178 9.79 12.76 10.30
CA TYR A 178 9.59 13.80 9.29
C TYR A 178 10.80 14.74 9.19
N LYS A 179 11.27 15.25 10.33
CA LYS A 179 12.45 16.11 10.37
C LYS A 179 13.69 15.41 9.84
N LYS A 180 13.97 14.18 10.27
CA LYS A 180 15.11 13.38 9.78
C LYS A 180 15.07 13.19 8.27
N ILE A 181 13.89 12.85 7.71
CA ILE A 181 13.70 12.67 6.28
C ILE A 181 13.95 13.98 5.53
N SER A 182 13.38 15.11 6.02
CA SER A 182 13.53 16.43 5.42
C SER A 182 14.99 16.90 5.41
N ASP A 183 15.69 16.72 6.53
CA ASP A 183 17.11 17.08 6.65
C ASP A 183 17.96 16.25 5.68
N THR A 184 17.71 14.95 5.58
CA THR A 184 18.37 14.04 4.62
C THR A 184 18.13 14.48 3.18
N LEU A 185 16.90 14.76 2.79
CA LEU A 185 16.58 15.22 1.43
C LEU A 185 17.26 16.56 1.11
N THR A 186 17.37 17.44 2.08
CA THR A 186 18.06 18.75 1.92
C THR A 186 19.57 18.55 1.69
N MET A 187 20.22 17.68 2.48
CA MET A 187 21.63 17.33 2.31
C MET A 187 21.91 16.75 0.92
N LEU A 188 21.04 15.86 0.46
CA LEU A 188 21.16 15.20 -0.84
C LEU A 188 21.01 16.18 -2.02
N ARG A 189 20.14 17.19 -1.90
CA ARG A 189 19.96 18.24 -2.93
C ARG A 189 21.13 19.20 -2.98
N THR A 190 21.81 19.44 -1.86
CA THR A 190 22.92 20.39 -1.78
C THR A 190 24.28 19.78 -2.13
N GLY A 191 24.34 18.50 -2.52
CA GLY A 191 25.58 17.82 -2.95
C GLY A 191 26.57 17.57 -1.81
N ARG A 192 26.15 17.71 -0.56
CA ARG A 192 26.94 17.31 0.60
C ARG A 192 26.66 15.85 0.86
N ASP A 193 27.37 14.97 0.14
CA ASP A 193 27.47 13.57 0.52
C ASP A 193 28.04 13.56 1.94
N ALA A 194 27.30 12.97 2.87
CA ALA A 194 27.78 12.78 4.23
C ALA A 194 28.99 11.84 4.17
N GLU A 195 30.17 12.36 4.55
CA GLU A 195 31.32 11.59 4.96
C GLU A 195 30.99 10.70 6.18
#